data_87f7f3bb5aa9546fa4fe9a4565cf91e8
#
_entry.id   87f7f3bb5aa9546fa4fe9a4565cf91e8
#
_cell.length_a   1.000
_cell.length_b   1.000
_cell.length_c   1.000
_cell.angle_alpha   90.00
_cell.angle_beta   90.00
_cell.angle_gamma   90.00
#
_symmetry.space_group_name_H-M   'P 1'
#
loop_
_entity.id
_entity.type
_entity.pdbx_description
1 polymer ?
#
loop_
_entity_poly.entity_id
_entity_poly.type
_entity_poly.pdbx_seq_one_letter_code
_entity_poly.pdbx_strand_id
1 'polypeptide(L)'
;MNRAAASMKSTLIVDDDALIRMDLREMLTEYGYEVVGEARNGEEAIELAYRLQPELILMDVRMPGQSGIQAAKRIHKISAHWPQGSPTVILLTAYSDMTFVEQAKEAGVTAYLVKPVTEERLVPAIEVACGQREQFLRVKQELQALRQSLEDRKWIERAKGRLMTERGLMEEHAYSWLREQSMRERISIAGLAMQIVQEPSNCVSDGYGDHGTAEWSAT
;
A
#
# COMPACT_ATOMS: atom_id res chain seq x y z
N MET A 1 4.87 -8.96 32.24
CA MET A 1 5.02 -7.81 31.34
C MET A 1 4.22 -8.11 30.08
N ASN A 2 3.29 -7.27 29.78
CA ASN A 2 2.21 -7.49 28.81
C ASN A 2 2.78 -7.53 27.37
N ARG A 3 3.02 -8.73 26.81
CA ARG A 3 3.23 -8.92 25.37
C ARG A 3 1.88 -8.72 24.71
N ALA A 4 1.58 -7.46 24.37
CA ALA A 4 0.50 -7.20 23.42
C ALA A 4 0.73 -8.11 22.20
N ALA A 5 -0.34 -8.79 21.76
CA ALA A 5 -0.32 -9.69 20.62
C ALA A 5 0.19 -8.94 19.37
N ALA A 6 1.52 -8.87 19.24
CA ALA A 6 2.15 -8.47 18.00
C ALA A 6 1.75 -9.54 16.98
N SER A 7 1.04 -9.16 15.95
CA SER A 7 0.79 -10.00 14.79
C SER A 7 2.10 -10.70 14.45
N MET A 8 2.11 -12.04 14.48
CA MET A 8 3.30 -12.84 14.17
C MET A 8 3.74 -12.48 12.75
N LYS A 9 4.84 -11.70 12.63
CA LYS A 9 5.32 -11.24 11.32
C LYS A 9 5.91 -12.41 10.56
N SER A 10 5.37 -12.69 9.40
CA SER A 10 5.84 -13.73 8.50
C SER A 10 7.25 -13.38 7.98
N THR A 11 8.21 -14.26 8.22
CA THR A 11 9.63 -14.00 7.98
C THR A 11 10.23 -15.02 7.02
N LEU A 12 10.98 -14.54 6.01
CA LEU A 12 11.80 -15.34 5.13
C LEU A 12 13.28 -15.18 5.53
N ILE A 13 13.97 -16.30 5.73
CA ILE A 13 15.42 -16.33 6.01
C ILE A 13 16.16 -16.72 4.74
N VAL A 14 17.22 -15.98 4.41
CA VAL A 14 18.02 -16.21 3.21
C VAL A 14 19.51 -16.16 3.56
N ASP A 15 20.16 -17.31 3.53
CA ASP A 15 21.59 -17.46 3.79
C ASP A 15 22.05 -18.77 3.12
N ASP A 16 23.24 -18.85 2.57
CA ASP A 16 23.76 -20.10 1.97
C ASP A 16 24.24 -21.10 3.03
N ASP A 17 24.58 -20.64 4.23
CA ASP A 17 24.95 -21.49 5.36
C ASP A 17 23.71 -21.99 6.13
N ALA A 18 23.55 -23.31 6.15
CA ALA A 18 22.43 -23.96 6.83
C ALA A 18 22.46 -23.78 8.36
N LEU A 19 23.65 -23.66 8.96
CA LEU A 19 23.79 -23.43 10.42
C LEU A 19 23.30 -22.05 10.77
N ILE A 20 23.67 -21.03 9.98
CA ILE A 20 23.21 -19.65 10.19
C ILE A 20 21.69 -19.57 10.06
N ARG A 21 21.09 -20.25 9.07
CA ARG A 21 19.62 -20.28 8.92
C ARG A 21 18.95 -20.94 10.13
N MET A 22 19.53 -22.02 10.65
CA MET A 22 19.01 -22.69 11.85
C MET A 22 19.03 -21.76 13.07
N ASP A 23 20.19 -21.10 13.33
CA ASP A 23 20.33 -20.17 14.44
C ASP A 23 19.36 -18.98 14.33
N LEU A 24 19.24 -18.39 13.14
CA LEU A 24 18.28 -17.31 12.90
C LEU A 24 16.83 -17.74 13.10
N ARG A 25 16.49 -18.96 12.67
CA ARG A 25 15.15 -19.53 12.90
C ARG A 25 14.84 -19.69 14.37
N GLU A 26 15.79 -20.20 15.17
CA GLU A 26 15.63 -20.37 16.60
C GLU A 26 15.42 -19.03 17.29
N MET A 27 16.31 -18.06 17.06
CA MET A 27 16.15 -16.69 17.57
C MET A 27 14.81 -16.07 17.21
N LEU A 28 14.42 -16.10 15.94
CA LEU A 28 13.17 -15.52 15.49
C LEU A 28 11.94 -16.16 16.15
N THR A 29 11.93 -17.49 16.23
CA THR A 29 10.81 -18.24 16.82
C THR A 29 10.66 -17.93 18.31
N GLU A 30 11.76 -17.80 19.05
CA GLU A 30 11.74 -17.45 20.47
C GLU A 30 11.12 -16.07 20.70
N TYR A 31 11.32 -15.13 19.78
CA TYR A 31 10.74 -13.79 19.86
C TYR A 31 9.37 -13.65 19.17
N GLY A 32 8.78 -14.75 18.73
CA GLY A 32 7.41 -14.80 18.19
C GLY A 32 7.27 -14.35 16.75
N TYR A 33 8.35 -14.47 15.95
CA TYR A 33 8.28 -14.31 14.50
C TYR A 33 7.96 -15.67 13.85
N GLU A 34 7.14 -15.67 12.81
CA GLU A 34 6.81 -16.87 12.05
C GLU A 34 7.77 -17.05 10.86
N VAL A 35 8.65 -18.03 10.90
CA VAL A 35 9.51 -18.34 9.77
C VAL A 35 8.75 -19.14 8.74
N VAL A 36 8.26 -18.46 7.70
CA VAL A 36 7.42 -19.04 6.63
C VAL A 36 8.23 -19.73 5.51
N GLY A 37 9.55 -19.46 5.45
CA GLY A 37 10.42 -20.08 4.45
C GLY A 37 11.90 -19.84 4.71
N GLU A 38 12.72 -20.65 4.07
CA GLU A 38 14.17 -20.50 4.03
C GLU A 38 14.65 -20.63 2.59
N ALA A 39 15.62 -19.80 2.21
CA ALA A 39 16.28 -19.84 0.91
C ALA A 39 17.80 -19.88 1.11
N ARG A 40 18.50 -20.56 0.19
CA ARG A 40 19.95 -20.73 0.21
C ARG A 40 20.69 -19.85 -0.81
N ASN A 41 19.98 -19.10 -1.62
CA ASN A 41 20.53 -18.20 -2.62
C ASN A 41 19.49 -17.14 -3.04
N GLY A 42 19.94 -16.14 -3.82
CA GLY A 42 19.09 -15.03 -4.24
C GLY A 42 17.94 -15.40 -5.17
N GLU A 43 18.10 -16.45 -6.00
CA GLU A 43 17.05 -16.89 -6.94
C GLU A 43 15.89 -17.54 -6.18
N GLU A 44 16.22 -18.49 -5.29
CA GLU A 44 15.25 -19.14 -4.40
C GLU A 44 14.54 -18.11 -3.49
N ALA A 45 15.30 -17.11 -3.00
CA ALA A 45 14.73 -16.03 -2.21
C ALA A 45 13.66 -15.23 -2.97
N ILE A 46 13.89 -14.93 -4.25
CA ILE A 46 12.93 -14.20 -5.09
C ILE A 46 11.67 -15.05 -5.33
N GLU A 47 11.84 -16.33 -5.63
CA GLU A 47 10.72 -17.26 -5.85
C GLU A 47 9.88 -17.42 -4.59
N LEU A 48 10.51 -17.67 -3.43
CA LEU A 48 9.82 -17.79 -2.15
C LEU A 48 9.16 -16.49 -1.73
N ALA A 49 9.83 -15.34 -1.91
CA ALA A 49 9.24 -14.05 -1.61
C ALA A 49 7.97 -13.78 -2.44
N TYR A 50 7.99 -14.10 -3.73
CA TYR A 50 6.81 -13.98 -4.59
C TYR A 50 5.64 -14.86 -4.14
N ARG A 51 5.93 -16.12 -3.77
CA ARG A 51 4.92 -17.09 -3.38
C ARG A 51 4.35 -16.86 -1.99
N LEU A 52 5.23 -16.53 -1.00
CA LEU A 52 4.89 -16.44 0.40
C LEU A 52 4.53 -15.02 0.84
N GLN A 53 4.96 -14.01 0.08
CA GLN A 53 4.76 -12.59 0.37
C GLN A 53 5.09 -12.23 1.84
N PRO A 54 6.31 -12.52 2.34
CA PRO A 54 6.66 -12.30 3.73
C PRO A 54 6.67 -10.81 4.09
N GLU A 55 6.44 -10.49 5.37
CA GLU A 55 6.52 -9.13 5.89
C GLU A 55 7.95 -8.71 6.21
N LEU A 56 8.81 -9.69 6.56
CA LEU A 56 10.21 -9.52 6.90
C LEU A 56 11.08 -10.48 6.10
N ILE A 57 12.22 -10.01 5.63
CA ILE A 57 13.26 -10.82 4.99
C ILE A 57 14.60 -10.53 5.66
N LEU A 58 15.21 -11.55 6.23
CA LEU A 58 16.60 -11.52 6.65
C LEU A 58 17.44 -12.17 5.54
N MET A 59 18.40 -11.42 4.97
CA MET A 59 19.10 -11.87 3.77
C MET A 59 20.60 -11.62 3.88
N ASP A 60 21.37 -12.67 3.67
CA ASP A 60 22.82 -12.52 3.54
C ASP A 60 23.18 -11.75 2.26
N VAL A 61 24.21 -10.91 2.35
CA VAL A 61 24.71 -10.12 1.20
C VAL A 61 25.51 -11.00 0.24
N ARG A 62 26.30 -11.93 0.79
CA ARG A 62 27.23 -12.75 0.00
C ARG A 62 26.74 -14.18 -0.15
N MET A 63 26.10 -14.48 -1.24
CA MET A 63 25.65 -15.81 -1.57
C MET A 63 26.17 -16.24 -2.95
N PRO A 64 26.31 -17.54 -3.21
CA PRO A 64 26.64 -18.05 -4.54
C PRO A 64 25.62 -17.59 -5.60
N GLY A 65 26.12 -17.19 -6.77
CA GLY A 65 25.29 -16.73 -7.87
C GLY A 65 24.83 -15.27 -7.70
N GLN A 66 23.58 -15.06 -7.36
CA GLN A 66 23.02 -13.72 -7.20
C GLN A 66 23.23 -13.17 -5.79
N SER A 67 23.81 -11.96 -5.65
CA SER A 67 24.00 -11.33 -4.34
C SER A 67 22.67 -10.94 -3.68
N GLY A 68 22.65 -10.91 -2.35
CA GLY A 68 21.46 -10.50 -1.59
C GLY A 68 20.95 -9.10 -1.95
N ILE A 69 21.84 -8.15 -2.28
CA ILE A 69 21.43 -6.80 -2.73
C ILE A 69 20.68 -6.85 -4.05
N GLN A 70 21.15 -7.67 -5.02
CA GLN A 70 20.46 -7.83 -6.29
C GLN A 70 19.12 -8.53 -6.12
N ALA A 71 19.06 -9.54 -5.24
CA ALA A 71 17.82 -10.23 -4.89
C ALA A 71 16.83 -9.26 -4.23
N ALA A 72 17.27 -8.46 -3.24
CA ALA A 72 16.46 -7.43 -2.59
C ALA A 72 15.87 -6.42 -3.60
N LYS A 73 16.68 -5.94 -4.54
CA LYS A 73 16.23 -5.01 -5.61
C LYS A 73 15.13 -5.63 -6.49
N ARG A 74 15.25 -6.92 -6.82
CA ARG A 74 14.21 -7.63 -7.58
C ARG A 74 12.96 -7.85 -6.75
N ILE A 75 13.10 -8.26 -5.48
CA ILE A 75 11.98 -8.45 -4.57
C ILE A 75 11.23 -7.11 -4.37
N HIS A 76 11.95 -6.02 -4.18
CA HIS A 76 11.34 -4.68 -4.06
C HIS A 76 10.50 -4.30 -5.28
N LYS A 77 10.96 -4.62 -6.49
CA LYS A 77 10.21 -4.36 -7.73
C LYS A 77 8.92 -5.20 -7.84
N ILE A 78 9.00 -6.50 -7.57
CA ILE A 78 7.82 -7.39 -7.67
C ILE A 78 6.81 -7.15 -6.55
N SER A 79 7.26 -6.68 -5.38
CA SER A 79 6.41 -6.41 -4.22
C SER A 79 5.71 -5.05 -4.24
N ALA A 80 5.94 -4.21 -5.26
CA ALA A 80 5.34 -2.88 -5.35
C ALA A 80 3.80 -2.89 -5.34
N HIS A 81 3.19 -4.00 -5.76
CA HIS A 81 1.75 -4.19 -5.85
C HIS A 81 1.18 -5.18 -4.81
N TRP A 82 1.99 -5.62 -3.84
CA TRP A 82 1.48 -6.50 -2.79
C TRP A 82 0.52 -5.74 -1.88
N PRO A 83 -0.56 -6.38 -1.39
CA PRO A 83 -1.55 -5.72 -0.54
C PRO A 83 -0.95 -5.10 0.72
N GLN A 84 0.01 -5.80 1.36
CA GLN A 84 0.73 -5.34 2.54
C GLN A 84 1.90 -4.40 2.22
N GLY A 85 2.17 -4.10 0.94
CA GLY A 85 3.33 -3.35 0.47
C GLY A 85 4.62 -4.18 0.45
N SER A 86 5.74 -3.57 0.08
CA SER A 86 7.04 -4.25 0.02
C SER A 86 7.48 -4.73 1.40
N PRO A 87 8.15 -5.90 1.51
CA PRO A 87 8.63 -6.42 2.77
C PRO A 87 9.69 -5.51 3.41
N THR A 88 9.86 -5.62 4.72
CA THR A 88 11.05 -5.11 5.41
C THR A 88 12.22 -6.01 5.05
N VAL A 89 13.28 -5.48 4.47
CA VAL A 89 14.48 -6.25 4.13
C VAL A 89 15.63 -5.79 5.02
N ILE A 90 16.20 -6.73 5.78
CA ILE A 90 17.39 -6.53 6.60
C ILE A 90 18.52 -7.38 6.00
N LEU A 91 19.61 -6.73 5.60
CA LEU A 91 20.78 -7.43 5.08
C LEU A 91 21.69 -7.86 6.24
N LEU A 92 22.20 -9.09 6.12
CA LEU A 92 23.23 -9.63 6.99
C LEU A 92 24.56 -9.56 6.24
N THR A 93 25.58 -8.96 6.83
CA THR A 93 26.87 -8.75 6.15
C THR A 93 28.04 -9.08 7.03
N ALA A 94 29.09 -9.67 6.49
CA ALA A 94 30.34 -9.92 7.21
C ALA A 94 31.19 -8.64 7.41
N TYR A 95 30.88 -7.55 6.70
CA TYR A 95 31.70 -6.32 6.71
C TYR A 95 30.83 -5.05 6.69
N SER A 96 31.30 -4.03 7.43
CA SER A 96 30.77 -2.67 7.40
C SER A 96 31.29 -1.88 6.20
N ASP A 97 31.25 -2.46 4.99
CA ASP A 97 31.78 -1.82 3.81
C ASP A 97 30.81 -0.73 3.31
N MET A 98 31.23 0.53 3.43
CA MET A 98 30.42 1.72 3.09
C MET A 98 29.97 1.72 1.62
N THR A 99 30.67 1.00 0.74
CA THR A 99 30.31 0.92 -0.68
C THR A 99 28.98 0.20 -0.92
N PHE A 100 28.54 -0.66 -0.01
CA PHE A 100 27.26 -1.35 -0.09
C PHE A 100 26.07 -0.51 0.37
N VAL A 101 26.30 0.53 1.17
CA VAL A 101 25.20 1.33 1.76
C VAL A 101 24.37 2.03 0.69
N GLU A 102 25.02 2.61 -0.32
CA GLU A 102 24.29 3.27 -1.42
C GLU A 102 23.51 2.28 -2.28
N GLN A 103 24.12 1.15 -2.62
CA GLN A 103 23.45 0.09 -3.37
C GLN A 103 22.28 -0.52 -2.60
N ALA A 104 22.43 -0.69 -1.28
CA ALA A 104 21.38 -1.19 -0.41
C ALA A 104 20.19 -0.23 -0.34
N LYS A 105 20.43 1.09 -0.27
CA LYS A 105 19.35 2.10 -0.34
C LYS A 105 18.56 2.02 -1.64
N GLU A 106 19.24 1.94 -2.79
CA GLU A 106 18.58 1.78 -4.08
C GLU A 106 17.82 0.46 -4.22
N ALA A 107 18.25 -0.58 -3.51
CA ALA A 107 17.60 -1.88 -3.49
C ALA A 107 16.36 -1.94 -2.61
N GLY A 108 15.99 -0.86 -1.90
CA GLY A 108 14.85 -0.84 -0.98
C GLY A 108 15.12 -1.58 0.33
N VAL A 109 16.38 -1.73 0.72
CA VAL A 109 16.79 -2.34 1.99
C VAL A 109 16.52 -1.38 3.13
N THR A 110 15.91 -1.89 4.20
CA THR A 110 15.50 -1.06 5.34
C THR A 110 16.61 -0.92 6.40
N ALA A 111 17.38 -1.98 6.61
CA ALA A 111 18.49 -2.00 7.58
C ALA A 111 19.55 -3.02 7.18
N TYR A 112 20.70 -2.97 7.85
CA TYR A 112 21.73 -4.01 7.76
C TYR A 112 22.28 -4.34 9.14
N LEU A 113 22.73 -5.59 9.30
CA LEU A 113 23.40 -6.09 10.51
C LEU A 113 24.71 -6.74 10.13
N VAL A 114 25.75 -6.48 10.94
CA VAL A 114 27.06 -7.09 10.77
C VAL A 114 27.09 -8.42 11.50
N LYS A 115 27.50 -9.49 10.82
CA LYS A 115 27.73 -10.84 11.40
C LYS A 115 28.96 -10.79 12.35
N PRO A 116 28.97 -11.52 13.47
CA PRO A 116 27.95 -12.46 13.90
C PRO A 116 26.68 -11.75 14.41
N VAL A 117 25.52 -12.31 14.05
CA VAL A 117 24.22 -11.81 14.50
C VAL A 117 23.91 -12.41 15.86
N THR A 118 23.59 -11.54 16.82
CA THR A 118 23.14 -11.94 18.17
C THR A 118 21.72 -11.47 18.38
N GLU A 119 20.98 -12.13 19.27
CA GLU A 119 19.60 -11.75 19.63
C GLU A 119 19.48 -10.30 20.05
N GLU A 120 20.43 -9.83 20.89
CA GLU A 120 20.47 -8.46 21.41
C GLU A 120 20.56 -7.39 20.31
N ARG A 121 21.06 -7.77 19.12
CA ARG A 121 21.21 -6.88 17.97
C ARG A 121 20.11 -7.10 16.93
N LEU A 122 19.69 -8.35 16.73
CA LEU A 122 18.70 -8.73 15.72
C LEU A 122 17.32 -8.16 16.06
N VAL A 123 16.83 -8.44 17.28
CA VAL A 123 15.45 -8.09 17.65
C VAL A 123 15.23 -6.57 17.66
N PRO A 124 16.08 -5.74 18.26
CA PRO A 124 15.90 -4.29 18.16
C PRO A 124 15.99 -3.76 16.73
N ALA A 125 16.88 -4.33 15.90
CA ALA A 125 16.99 -3.91 14.50
C ALA A 125 15.72 -4.23 13.69
N ILE A 126 15.12 -5.41 13.92
CA ILE A 126 13.85 -5.77 13.30
C ILE A 126 12.73 -4.81 13.75
N GLU A 127 12.61 -4.55 15.05
CA GLU A 127 11.57 -3.66 15.59
C GLU A 127 11.68 -2.25 15.00
N VAL A 128 12.88 -1.68 14.94
CA VAL A 128 13.12 -0.36 14.35
C VAL A 128 12.80 -0.36 12.86
N ALA A 129 13.29 -1.36 12.10
CA ALA A 129 13.07 -1.44 10.65
C ALA A 129 11.58 -1.62 10.31
N CYS A 130 10.88 -2.47 11.05
CA CYS A 130 9.45 -2.68 10.88
C CYS A 130 8.64 -1.43 11.25
N GLY A 131 8.98 -0.77 12.36
CA GLY A 131 8.32 0.48 12.77
C GLY A 131 8.48 1.60 11.75
N GLN A 132 9.67 1.76 11.17
CA GLN A 132 9.91 2.73 10.10
C GLN A 132 9.07 2.42 8.85
N ARG A 133 8.98 1.13 8.47
CA ARG A 133 8.14 0.70 7.35
C ARG A 133 6.66 1.01 7.60
N GLU A 134 6.14 0.68 8.78
CA GLU A 134 4.75 0.95 9.15
C GLU A 134 4.44 2.46 9.10
N GLN A 135 5.33 3.28 9.61
CA GLN A 135 5.20 4.74 9.54
C GLN A 135 5.20 5.23 8.09
N PHE A 136 6.11 4.74 7.26
CA PHE A 136 6.15 5.09 5.83
C PHE A 136 4.87 4.71 5.09
N LEU A 137 4.33 3.50 5.34
CA LEU A 137 3.07 3.05 4.72
C LEU A 137 1.88 3.91 5.17
N ARG A 138 1.83 4.30 6.45
CA ARG A 138 0.80 5.20 6.98
C ARG A 138 0.83 6.56 6.28
N VAL A 139 2.00 7.19 6.21
CA VAL A 139 2.16 8.48 5.53
C VAL A 139 1.78 8.39 4.04
N LYS A 140 2.16 7.30 3.38
CA LYS A 140 1.79 7.05 1.98
C LYS A 140 0.28 6.94 1.79
N GLN A 141 -0.41 6.23 2.69
CA GLN A 141 -1.88 6.11 2.66
C GLN A 141 -2.58 7.45 2.91
N GLU A 142 -2.12 8.23 3.88
CA GLU A 142 -2.64 9.57 4.16
C GLU A 142 -2.47 10.50 2.96
N LEU A 143 -1.29 10.49 2.33
CA LEU A 143 -1.03 11.28 1.12
C LEU A 143 -1.94 10.86 -0.04
N GLN A 144 -2.17 9.56 -0.21
CA GLN A 144 -3.05 9.05 -1.25
C GLN A 144 -4.51 9.45 -1.00
N ALA A 145 -5.00 9.36 0.24
CA ALA A 145 -6.33 9.79 0.63
C ALA A 145 -6.53 11.31 0.42
N LEU A 146 -5.53 12.11 0.77
CA LEU A 146 -5.57 13.57 0.54
C LEU A 146 -5.61 13.92 -0.94
N ARG A 147 -4.78 13.26 -1.76
CA ARG A 147 -4.82 13.44 -3.22
C ARG A 147 -6.19 13.08 -3.81
N GLN A 148 -6.76 11.96 -3.38
CA GLN A 148 -8.09 11.54 -3.81
C GLN A 148 -9.14 12.58 -3.43
N SER A 149 -9.12 13.09 -2.19
CA SER A 149 -10.05 14.12 -1.73
C SER A 149 -9.97 15.42 -2.56
N LEU A 150 -8.76 15.83 -2.97
CA LEU A 150 -8.57 16.98 -3.84
C LEU A 150 -9.13 16.74 -5.25
N GLU A 151 -8.91 15.56 -5.82
CA GLU A 151 -9.49 15.22 -7.13
C GLU A 151 -11.01 15.12 -7.05
N ASP A 152 -11.57 14.51 -6.02
CA ASP A 152 -13.01 14.44 -5.77
C ASP A 152 -13.65 15.83 -5.72
N ARG A 153 -13.00 16.76 -5.01
CA ARG A 153 -13.47 18.16 -4.94
C ARG A 153 -13.48 18.82 -6.31
N LYS A 154 -12.44 18.61 -7.13
CA LYS A 154 -12.41 19.16 -8.50
C LYS A 154 -13.56 18.63 -9.37
N TRP A 155 -13.87 17.35 -9.26
CA TRP A 155 -15.00 16.76 -10.01
C TRP A 155 -16.33 17.35 -9.54
N ILE A 156 -16.55 17.50 -8.23
CA ILE A 156 -17.76 18.09 -7.66
C ILE A 156 -17.93 19.54 -8.14
N GLU A 157 -16.87 20.36 -8.10
CA GLU A 157 -16.92 21.74 -8.57
C GLU A 157 -17.24 21.84 -10.06
N ARG A 158 -16.64 20.98 -10.90
CA ARG A 158 -16.94 20.94 -12.33
C ARG A 158 -18.40 20.51 -12.61
N ALA A 159 -18.89 19.50 -11.89
CA ALA A 159 -20.28 19.06 -12.01
C ALA A 159 -21.28 20.13 -11.58
N LYS A 160 -21.01 20.85 -10.46
CA LYS A 160 -21.79 22.00 -10.03
C LYS A 160 -21.86 23.06 -11.13
N GLY A 161 -20.71 23.46 -11.68
CA GLY A 161 -20.64 24.43 -12.75
C GLY A 161 -21.46 24.03 -13.97
N ARG A 162 -21.41 22.74 -14.35
CA ARG A 162 -22.20 22.19 -15.45
C ARG A 162 -23.70 22.24 -15.15
N LEU A 163 -24.13 21.81 -13.97
CA LEU A 163 -25.54 21.85 -13.56
C LEU A 163 -26.08 23.29 -13.49
N MET A 164 -25.26 24.25 -13.03
CA MET A 164 -25.62 25.66 -13.02
C MET A 164 -25.85 26.18 -14.46
N THR A 165 -24.98 25.80 -15.39
CA THR A 165 -25.07 26.24 -16.79
C THR A 165 -26.20 25.56 -17.55
N GLU A 166 -26.37 24.25 -17.42
CA GLU A 166 -27.31 23.46 -18.21
C GLU A 166 -28.75 23.52 -17.64
N ARG A 167 -28.89 23.62 -16.30
CA ARG A 167 -30.18 23.58 -15.61
C ARG A 167 -30.60 24.90 -14.94
N GLY A 168 -29.75 25.95 -15.00
CA GLY A 168 -30.02 27.23 -14.36
C GLY A 168 -30.07 27.17 -12.85
N LEU A 169 -29.45 26.15 -12.21
CA LEU A 169 -29.48 25.98 -10.77
C LEU A 169 -28.54 26.98 -10.08
N MET A 170 -28.93 27.47 -8.89
CA MET A 170 -27.99 28.15 -8.00
C MET A 170 -27.00 27.14 -7.42
N GLU A 171 -25.82 27.59 -6.99
CA GLU A 171 -24.73 26.74 -6.50
C GLU A 171 -25.17 25.78 -5.38
N GLU A 172 -25.91 26.30 -4.39
CA GLU A 172 -26.42 25.51 -3.26
C GLU A 172 -27.37 24.40 -3.72
N HIS A 173 -28.25 24.71 -4.69
CA HIS A 173 -29.19 23.75 -5.27
C HIS A 173 -28.48 22.70 -6.13
N ALA A 174 -27.42 23.07 -6.85
CA ALA A 174 -26.62 22.13 -7.62
C ALA A 174 -25.92 21.10 -6.72
N TYR A 175 -25.36 21.54 -5.59
CA TYR A 175 -24.74 20.62 -4.62
C TYR A 175 -25.78 19.71 -3.95
N SER A 176 -26.92 20.28 -3.50
CA SER A 176 -28.02 19.48 -2.91
C SER A 176 -28.53 18.42 -3.88
N TRP A 177 -28.69 18.78 -5.15
CA TRP A 177 -29.09 17.85 -6.21
C TRP A 177 -28.07 16.72 -6.39
N LEU A 178 -26.75 17.02 -6.47
CA LEU A 178 -25.70 16.00 -6.53
C LEU A 178 -25.78 15.03 -5.36
N ARG A 179 -26.00 15.54 -4.16
CA ARG A 179 -26.11 14.74 -2.93
C ARG A 179 -27.32 13.81 -2.98
N GLU A 180 -28.49 14.30 -3.35
CA GLU A 180 -29.71 13.50 -3.45
C GLU A 180 -29.58 12.39 -4.50
N GLN A 181 -29.06 12.71 -5.68
CA GLN A 181 -28.87 11.72 -6.74
C GLN A 181 -27.81 10.67 -6.35
N SER A 182 -26.71 11.07 -5.72
CA SER A 182 -25.70 10.13 -5.23
C SER A 182 -26.27 9.12 -4.23
N MET A 183 -27.17 9.58 -3.34
CA MET A 183 -27.87 8.69 -2.41
C MET A 183 -28.86 7.75 -3.12
N ARG A 184 -29.58 8.24 -4.11
CA ARG A 184 -30.53 7.46 -4.91
C ARG A 184 -29.81 6.36 -5.69
N GLU A 185 -28.68 6.68 -6.30
CA GLU A 185 -27.90 5.75 -7.12
C GLU A 185 -26.90 4.91 -6.31
N ARG A 186 -26.77 5.17 -5.00
CA ARG A 186 -25.84 4.50 -4.08
C ARG A 186 -24.37 4.57 -4.53
N ILE A 187 -24.00 5.70 -5.10
CA ILE A 187 -22.61 5.99 -5.49
C ILE A 187 -22.09 7.21 -4.72
N SER A 188 -20.77 7.41 -4.70
CA SER A 188 -20.20 8.61 -4.07
C SER A 188 -20.57 9.87 -4.85
N ILE A 189 -20.65 11.02 -4.15
CA ILE A 189 -20.92 12.33 -4.80
C ILE A 189 -19.86 12.62 -5.88
N ALA A 190 -18.59 12.30 -5.58
CA ALA A 190 -17.50 12.46 -6.54
C ALA A 190 -17.64 11.52 -7.76
N GLY A 191 -18.07 10.27 -7.53
CA GLY A 191 -18.36 9.32 -8.62
C GLY A 191 -19.48 9.80 -9.55
N LEU A 192 -20.59 10.29 -8.97
CA LEU A 192 -21.66 10.90 -9.75
C LEU A 192 -21.18 12.16 -10.50
N ALA A 193 -20.41 13.02 -9.82
CA ALA A 193 -19.86 14.21 -10.42
C ALA A 193 -18.95 13.91 -11.63
N MET A 194 -18.13 12.86 -11.51
CA MET A 194 -17.29 12.37 -12.60
C MET A 194 -18.12 11.89 -13.79
N GLN A 195 -19.16 11.11 -13.57
CA GLN A 195 -20.09 10.66 -14.63
C GLN A 195 -20.73 11.84 -15.34
N ILE A 196 -21.32 12.79 -14.58
CA ILE A 196 -21.94 13.99 -15.16
C ILE A 196 -20.95 14.77 -16.03
N VAL A 197 -19.72 14.95 -15.60
CA VAL A 197 -18.72 15.72 -16.36
C VAL A 197 -18.23 14.97 -17.62
N GLN A 198 -18.18 13.65 -17.59
CA GLN A 198 -17.73 12.82 -18.71
C GLN A 198 -18.82 12.53 -19.75
N GLU A 199 -20.09 12.60 -19.37
CA GLU A 199 -21.18 12.42 -20.32
C GLU A 199 -21.26 13.62 -21.31
N PRO A 200 -21.41 13.37 -22.61
CA PRO A 200 -21.66 14.43 -23.58
C PRO A 200 -23.00 15.14 -23.27
N SER A 201 -23.05 16.44 -23.47
CA SER A 201 -24.15 17.38 -23.08
C SER A 201 -25.58 17.07 -23.62
N ASN A 202 -25.84 15.88 -24.11
CA ASN A 202 -27.11 15.57 -24.86
C ASN A 202 -27.99 14.51 -24.22
N CYS A 203 -27.73 14.00 -23.02
CA CYS A 203 -28.53 12.92 -22.43
C CYS A 203 -28.93 13.18 -20.97
N VAL A 204 -29.60 14.27 -20.69
CA VAL A 204 -30.41 14.36 -19.48
C VAL A 204 -31.85 14.64 -19.91
N SER A 205 -32.52 13.56 -20.37
CA SER A 205 -33.95 13.59 -20.59
C SER A 205 -34.70 13.84 -19.30
N ASP A 206 -35.47 14.91 -19.31
CA ASP A 206 -36.36 15.32 -18.25
C ASP A 206 -37.31 14.19 -17.85
N GLY A 207 -37.06 13.63 -16.67
CA GLY A 207 -38.00 12.77 -15.97
C GLY A 207 -38.88 13.58 -15.02
N TYR A 208 -39.39 14.72 -15.42
CA TYR A 208 -40.49 15.39 -14.71
C TYR A 208 -41.78 15.08 -15.43
N GLY A 209 -42.51 14.12 -14.87
CA GLY A 209 -43.90 13.84 -15.27
C GLY A 209 -44.78 15.06 -15.11
N ASP A 210 -45.31 15.47 -16.21
CA ASP A 210 -46.46 16.38 -16.37
C ASP A 210 -47.61 15.93 -15.45
N HIS A 211 -47.92 16.71 -14.43
CA HIS A 211 -49.18 16.61 -13.70
C HIS A 211 -50.07 17.78 -14.09
N GLY A 212 -50.86 17.47 -15.08
CA GLY A 212 -52.25 17.88 -15.21
C GLY A 212 -52.59 19.33 -14.89
N THR A 213 -52.68 20.15 -15.95
CA THR A 213 -53.58 21.31 -15.97
C THR A 213 -55.02 20.83 -15.86
N ALA A 214 -55.64 20.97 -14.70
CA ALA A 214 -57.08 20.85 -14.54
C ALA A 214 -57.71 22.16 -15.02
N GLU A 215 -58.37 22.08 -16.17
CA GLU A 215 -59.30 23.10 -16.68
C GLU A 215 -60.45 23.34 -15.70
N TRP A 216 -60.58 24.57 -15.22
CA TRP A 216 -61.82 25.07 -14.66
C TRP A 216 -62.57 25.79 -15.75
N SER A 217 -63.54 25.12 -16.39
CA SER A 217 -64.56 25.80 -17.18
C SER A 217 -65.76 26.07 -16.30
N ALA A 218 -66.13 27.32 -16.28
CA ALA A 218 -67.33 27.81 -15.63
C ALA A 218 -68.63 27.36 -16.37
N THR A 219 -69.63 26.95 -15.60
CA THR A 219 -71.03 27.27 -15.84
C THR A 219 -71.78 27.20 -14.51
#